data_84efcc6dd1010feba235ae1f060165dc
#
_entry.id   84efcc6dd1010feba235ae1f060165dc
#
_cell.length_a   1.000
_cell.length_b   1.000
_cell.length_c   1.000
_cell.angle_alpha   90.00
_cell.angle_beta   90.00
_cell.angle_gamma   90.00
#
_symmetry.space_group_name_H-M   'P 1'
#
loop_
_entity.id
_entity.type
_entity.pdbx_description
1 polymer ?
#
loop_
_entity_poly.entity_id
_entity_poly.type
_entity_poly.pdbx_seq_one_letter_code
_entity_poly.pdbx_strand_id
1 'polypeptide(L)'
;LLALDTTPDEILAIAITHEHTDHINGLKTFLKNSDATLLASKDTLDALIKKECIPTKTKIITIDNKSIDICGIKINRFATSHDCEGSSGYTLTLPDNKKVAICTDLGVMTDTVRQAIMGSDLVLLESNHDIEMLKKGPYPPPLKVRILSDKGHLSNNICAAELKTLLQNGTKRFILGHLSQHNNTPLLAKSCATASLM
;
A
#
# COMPACT_ATOMS: atom_id res chain seq x y z
N LEU A 1 5.80 -7.86 14.71
CA LEU A 1 5.78 -9.31 14.92
C LEU A 1 5.36 -9.66 16.35
N LEU A 2 5.93 -9.05 17.37
CA LEU A 2 5.58 -9.32 18.78
C LEU A 2 4.07 -9.19 19.07
N ALA A 3 3.38 -8.23 18.48
CA ALA A 3 1.93 -8.06 18.66
C ALA A 3 1.09 -9.19 18.03
N LEU A 4 1.70 -10.01 17.17
CA LEU A 4 1.07 -11.15 16.51
C LEU A 4 1.61 -12.50 17.02
N ASP A 5 2.44 -12.46 18.07
CA ASP A 5 3.12 -13.63 18.61
C ASP A 5 3.85 -14.46 17.53
N THR A 6 4.53 -13.75 16.63
CA THR A 6 5.18 -14.30 15.43
C THR A 6 6.66 -13.90 15.40
N THR A 7 7.49 -14.78 14.88
CA THR A 7 8.94 -14.58 14.70
C THR A 7 9.30 -14.28 13.24
N PRO A 8 10.46 -13.69 12.94
CA PRO A 8 10.91 -13.48 11.56
C PRO A 8 10.96 -14.76 10.72
N ASP A 9 11.27 -15.90 11.33
CA ASP A 9 11.43 -17.21 10.64
C ASP A 9 10.09 -17.79 10.19
N GLU A 10 8.98 -17.34 10.77
CA GLU A 10 7.62 -17.75 10.38
C GLU A 10 7.09 -16.96 9.20
N ILE A 11 7.78 -15.89 8.77
CA ILE A 11 7.38 -15.07 7.62
C ILE A 11 7.93 -15.69 6.34
N LEU A 12 7.05 -16.18 5.49
CA LEU A 12 7.40 -16.85 4.23
C LEU A 12 7.78 -15.89 3.12
N ALA A 13 7.13 -14.71 3.08
CA ALA A 13 7.40 -13.71 2.05
C ALA A 13 7.11 -12.29 2.54
N ILE A 14 7.79 -11.33 1.95
CA ILE A 14 7.56 -9.88 2.10
C ILE A 14 7.34 -9.30 0.72
N ALA A 15 6.22 -8.60 0.52
CA ALA A 15 5.95 -7.82 -0.68
C ALA A 15 6.23 -6.33 -0.40
N ILE A 16 7.13 -5.73 -1.16
CA ILE A 16 7.47 -4.31 -1.05
C ILE A 16 6.69 -3.52 -2.09
N THR A 17 6.00 -2.48 -1.65
CA THR A 17 5.25 -1.59 -2.52
C THR A 17 6.18 -0.69 -3.34
N HIS A 18 7.16 -0.06 -2.68
CA HIS A 18 8.15 0.81 -3.31
C HIS A 18 9.32 1.10 -2.34
N GLU A 19 10.34 1.81 -2.82
CA GLU A 19 11.63 2.00 -2.14
C GLU A 19 11.73 3.25 -1.24
N HIS A 20 10.65 3.93 -0.90
CA HIS A 20 10.71 5.04 0.05
C HIS A 20 11.08 4.53 1.45
N THR A 21 11.80 5.39 2.20
CA THR A 21 12.44 5.00 3.46
C THR A 21 11.47 4.47 4.51
N ASP A 22 10.28 5.03 4.61
CA ASP A 22 9.24 4.62 5.54
C ASP A 22 8.66 3.23 5.23
N HIS A 23 8.82 2.73 4.00
CA HIS A 23 8.40 1.39 3.59
C HIS A 23 9.51 0.34 3.72
N ILE A 24 10.77 0.75 3.71
CA ILE A 24 11.92 -0.18 3.73
C ILE A 24 12.81 -0.05 4.96
N ASN A 25 12.46 0.84 5.90
CA ASN A 25 13.22 0.99 7.14
C ASN A 25 13.16 -0.31 7.95
N GLY A 26 14.32 -0.91 8.15
CA GLY A 26 14.43 -2.23 8.80
C GLY A 26 14.39 -3.44 7.86
N LEU A 27 14.06 -3.30 6.57
CA LEU A 27 14.01 -4.41 5.61
C LEU A 27 15.30 -5.24 5.59
N LYS A 28 16.45 -4.56 5.48
CA LYS A 28 17.77 -5.23 5.47
C LYS A 28 18.02 -6.05 6.74
N THR A 29 17.67 -5.50 7.89
CA THR A 29 17.81 -6.18 9.18
C THR A 29 16.87 -7.37 9.28
N PHE A 30 15.64 -7.21 8.85
CA PHE A 30 14.66 -8.30 8.82
C PHE A 30 15.14 -9.45 7.93
N LEU A 31 15.52 -9.17 6.68
CA LEU A 31 16.00 -10.17 5.71
C LEU A 31 17.31 -10.86 6.13
N LYS A 32 18.14 -10.22 6.96
CA LYS A 32 19.29 -10.89 7.57
C LYS A 32 18.91 -11.97 8.58
N ASN A 33 17.77 -11.80 9.24
CA ASN A 33 17.30 -12.66 10.33
C ASN A 33 16.07 -13.50 9.94
N SER A 34 15.81 -13.66 8.65
CA SER A 34 14.72 -14.51 8.14
C SER A 34 15.12 -15.16 6.82
N ASP A 35 14.39 -16.19 6.43
CA ASP A 35 14.48 -16.81 5.10
C ASP A 35 13.31 -16.42 4.19
N ALA A 36 12.63 -15.31 4.53
CA ALA A 36 11.50 -14.79 3.77
C ALA A 36 11.89 -14.46 2.31
N THR A 37 11.05 -14.84 1.39
CA THR A 37 11.18 -14.46 -0.02
C THR A 37 10.77 -12.99 -0.22
N LEU A 38 11.63 -12.20 -0.85
CA LEU A 38 11.33 -10.81 -1.20
C LEU A 38 10.59 -10.74 -2.53
N LEU A 39 9.41 -10.12 -2.52
CA LEU A 39 8.59 -9.85 -3.69
C LEU A 39 8.54 -8.34 -3.95
N ALA A 40 8.82 -7.91 -5.17
CA ALA A 40 8.59 -6.53 -5.61
C ALA A 40 8.56 -6.45 -7.13
N SER A 41 8.18 -5.28 -7.68
CA SER A 41 8.36 -4.99 -9.09
C SER A 41 9.84 -4.98 -9.45
N LYS A 42 10.15 -5.14 -10.75
CA LYS A 42 11.54 -5.06 -11.21
C LYS A 42 12.19 -3.72 -10.82
N ASP A 43 11.49 -2.61 -11.05
CA ASP A 43 12.04 -1.28 -10.80
C ASP A 43 12.28 -1.04 -9.30
N THR A 44 11.34 -1.47 -8.44
CA THR A 44 11.55 -1.44 -6.98
C THR A 44 12.73 -2.31 -6.57
N LEU A 45 12.90 -3.52 -7.13
CA LEU A 45 14.06 -4.38 -6.83
C LEU A 45 15.38 -3.73 -7.23
N ASP A 46 15.44 -3.13 -8.43
CA ASP A 46 16.63 -2.42 -8.92
C ASP A 46 17.00 -1.25 -7.96
N ALA A 47 15.98 -0.50 -7.49
CA ALA A 47 16.19 0.57 -6.50
C ALA A 47 16.67 0.03 -5.13
N LEU A 48 16.12 -1.08 -4.64
CA LEU A 48 16.53 -1.73 -3.39
C LEU A 48 17.95 -2.28 -3.47
N ILE A 49 18.36 -2.84 -4.62
CA ILE A 49 19.73 -3.30 -4.87
C ILE A 49 20.68 -2.12 -4.84
N LYS A 50 20.35 -1.03 -5.55
CA LYS A 50 21.16 0.20 -5.56
C LYS A 50 21.33 0.83 -4.18
N LYS A 51 20.31 0.71 -3.33
CA LYS A 51 20.35 1.16 -1.92
C LYS A 51 21.01 0.14 -0.97
N GLU A 52 21.50 -0.98 -1.49
CA GLU A 52 22.11 -2.07 -0.70
C GLU A 52 21.18 -2.59 0.43
N CYS A 53 19.87 -2.59 0.19
CA CYS A 53 18.88 -3.01 1.17
C CYS A 53 18.65 -4.52 1.20
N ILE A 54 19.15 -5.27 0.20
CA ILE A 54 18.91 -6.70 0.03
C ILE A 54 20.18 -7.49 0.37
N PRO A 55 20.19 -8.35 1.42
CA PRO A 55 21.27 -9.28 1.69
C PRO A 55 21.46 -10.30 0.56
N THR A 56 22.70 -10.71 0.30
CA THR A 56 23.04 -11.66 -0.79
C THR A 56 22.35 -13.01 -0.70
N LYS A 57 22.00 -13.46 0.51
CA LYS A 57 21.30 -14.73 0.73
C LYS A 57 19.80 -14.68 0.39
N THR A 58 19.24 -13.49 0.21
CA THR A 58 17.79 -13.31 0.08
C THR A 58 17.27 -13.90 -1.22
N LYS A 59 16.25 -14.75 -1.14
CA LYS A 59 15.51 -15.21 -2.31
C LYS A 59 14.62 -14.07 -2.82
N ILE A 60 14.72 -13.76 -4.10
CA ILE A 60 13.99 -12.67 -4.75
C ILE A 60 13.07 -13.25 -5.82
N ILE A 61 11.86 -12.76 -5.88
CA ILE A 61 10.92 -13.02 -6.98
C ILE A 61 10.39 -11.68 -7.48
N THR A 62 10.59 -11.43 -8.77
CA THR A 62 10.00 -10.27 -9.45
C THR A 62 8.52 -10.54 -9.72
N ILE A 63 7.67 -9.61 -9.31
CA ILE A 63 6.22 -9.69 -9.52
C ILE A 63 5.76 -8.49 -10.37
N ASP A 64 5.66 -8.67 -11.68
CA ASP A 64 5.17 -7.62 -12.60
C ASP A 64 3.79 -7.98 -13.14
N ASN A 65 3.73 -8.89 -14.11
CA ASN A 65 2.49 -9.22 -14.83
C ASN A 65 2.00 -10.65 -14.56
N LYS A 66 2.57 -11.34 -13.58
CA LYS A 66 2.21 -12.73 -13.25
C LYS A 66 1.74 -12.83 -11.81
N SER A 67 0.72 -13.64 -11.59
CA SER A 67 0.35 -14.07 -10.25
C SER A 67 1.43 -14.96 -9.66
N ILE A 68 1.79 -14.74 -8.41
CA ILE A 68 2.71 -15.57 -7.65
C ILE A 68 1.90 -16.31 -6.58
N ASP A 69 2.11 -17.61 -6.46
CA ASP A 69 1.51 -18.41 -5.39
C ASP A 69 2.54 -18.64 -4.27
N ILE A 70 2.16 -18.27 -3.06
CA ILE A 70 2.93 -18.56 -1.84
C ILE A 70 2.00 -19.31 -0.89
N CYS A 71 2.22 -20.60 -0.75
CA CYS A 71 1.43 -21.49 0.14
C CYS A 71 -0.08 -21.38 -0.06
N GLY A 72 -0.53 -21.35 -1.31
CA GLY A 72 -1.95 -21.27 -1.69
C GLY A 72 -2.53 -19.84 -1.65
N ILE A 73 -1.75 -18.83 -1.31
CA ILE A 73 -2.12 -17.42 -1.43
C ILE A 73 -1.63 -16.91 -2.78
N LYS A 74 -2.57 -16.53 -3.65
CA LYS A 74 -2.25 -15.91 -4.94
C LYS A 74 -2.05 -14.42 -4.77
N ILE A 75 -0.86 -13.93 -5.09
CA ILE A 75 -0.46 -12.53 -4.98
C ILE A 75 -0.39 -11.94 -6.39
N ASN A 76 -1.11 -10.85 -6.62
CA ASN A 76 -1.01 -10.07 -7.84
C ASN A 76 -0.59 -8.64 -7.48
N ARG A 77 0.24 -8.06 -8.33
CA ARG A 77 0.66 -6.67 -8.27
C ARG A 77 -0.16 -5.82 -9.23
N PHE A 78 -0.42 -4.57 -8.88
CA PHE A 78 -0.85 -3.52 -9.79
C PHE A 78 -0.03 -2.24 -9.53
N ALA A 79 0.15 -1.43 -10.58
CA ALA A 79 0.88 -0.17 -10.45
C ALA A 79 0.02 0.89 -9.74
N THR A 80 0.65 1.68 -8.87
CA THR A 80 0.06 2.87 -8.25
C THR A 80 0.71 4.14 -8.82
N SER A 81 -0.03 5.26 -8.80
CA SER A 81 0.48 6.56 -9.25
C SER A 81 1.21 7.25 -8.10
N HIS A 82 2.51 7.05 -8.01
CA HIS A 82 3.36 7.64 -6.98
C HIS A 82 4.66 8.17 -7.57
N ASP A 83 5.43 8.96 -6.80
CA ASP A 83 6.63 9.65 -7.25
C ASP A 83 7.91 8.78 -7.20
N CYS A 84 7.75 7.50 -7.45
CA CYS A 84 8.82 6.54 -7.64
C CYS A 84 8.48 5.58 -8.78
N GLU A 85 9.50 4.98 -9.40
CA GLU A 85 9.31 3.97 -10.43
C GLU A 85 8.95 2.63 -9.78
N GLY A 86 8.01 1.90 -10.39
CA GLY A 86 7.62 0.56 -9.90
C GLY A 86 6.71 0.54 -8.68
N SER A 87 6.17 1.70 -8.24
CA SER A 87 5.20 1.75 -7.14
C SER A 87 4.03 0.81 -7.36
N SER A 88 3.64 0.12 -6.30
CA SER A 88 2.78 -1.05 -6.39
C SER A 88 1.76 -1.13 -5.26
N GLY A 89 0.54 -1.50 -5.62
CA GLY A 89 -0.39 -2.14 -4.70
C GLY A 89 -0.46 -3.65 -4.94
N TYR A 90 -1.08 -4.36 -4.04
CA TYR A 90 -1.20 -5.81 -4.09
C TYR A 90 -2.61 -6.29 -3.84
N THR A 91 -3.01 -7.35 -4.56
CA THR A 91 -4.17 -8.16 -4.18
C THR A 91 -3.73 -9.56 -3.81
N LEU A 92 -4.33 -10.08 -2.74
CA LEU A 92 -4.11 -11.42 -2.25
C LEU A 92 -5.43 -12.19 -2.35
N THR A 93 -5.41 -13.34 -3.04
CA THR A 93 -6.54 -14.27 -3.01
C THR A 93 -6.18 -15.42 -2.10
N LEU A 94 -6.93 -15.56 -1.02
CA LEU A 94 -6.74 -16.58 0.01
C LEU A 94 -7.27 -17.95 -0.46
N PRO A 95 -6.89 -19.06 0.21
CA PRO A 95 -7.37 -20.41 -0.14
C PRO A 95 -8.90 -20.58 -0.11
N ASP A 96 -9.60 -19.79 0.69
CA ASP A 96 -11.07 -19.74 0.77
C ASP A 96 -11.70 -18.79 -0.28
N ASN A 97 -10.93 -18.37 -1.28
CA ASN A 97 -11.27 -17.44 -2.35
C ASN A 97 -11.59 -16.01 -1.88
N LYS A 98 -11.36 -15.66 -0.63
CA LYS A 98 -11.46 -14.26 -0.21
C LYS A 98 -10.32 -13.44 -0.81
N LYS A 99 -10.67 -12.24 -1.26
CA LYS A 99 -9.73 -11.29 -1.87
C LYS A 99 -9.47 -10.13 -0.92
N VAL A 100 -8.21 -9.87 -0.67
CA VAL A 100 -7.73 -8.71 0.10
C VAL A 100 -6.95 -7.80 -0.84
N ALA A 101 -7.18 -6.49 -0.78
CA ALA A 101 -6.40 -5.50 -1.51
C ALA A 101 -5.68 -4.56 -0.57
N ILE A 102 -4.44 -4.22 -0.91
CA ILE A 102 -3.59 -3.25 -0.21
C ILE A 102 -3.20 -2.19 -1.22
N CYS A 103 -3.65 -0.95 -1.00
CA CYS A 103 -3.51 0.15 -1.93
C CYS A 103 -3.18 1.44 -1.16
N THR A 104 -1.90 1.72 -1.03
CA THR A 104 -1.34 2.94 -0.43
C THR A 104 -0.40 3.62 -1.43
N ASP A 105 -0.04 4.85 -1.14
CA ASP A 105 0.93 5.62 -1.92
C ASP A 105 0.48 5.79 -3.36
N LEU A 106 -0.57 6.57 -3.49
CA LEU A 106 -1.13 6.95 -4.80
C LEU A 106 -1.77 8.32 -4.72
N GLY A 107 -1.45 9.20 -5.67
CA GLY A 107 -2.06 10.53 -5.77
C GLY A 107 -3.42 10.50 -6.46
N VAL A 108 -3.68 9.48 -7.27
CA VAL A 108 -4.91 9.35 -8.04
C VAL A 108 -5.34 7.88 -8.18
N MET A 109 -6.65 7.65 -8.11
CA MET A 109 -7.25 6.35 -8.41
C MET A 109 -7.36 6.17 -9.93
N THR A 110 -6.43 5.41 -10.50
CA THR A 110 -6.49 5.06 -11.94
C THR A 110 -7.50 3.93 -12.17
N ASP A 111 -7.95 3.77 -13.42
CA ASP A 111 -8.83 2.66 -13.78
C ASP A 111 -8.16 1.29 -13.54
N THR A 112 -6.84 1.20 -13.75
CA THR A 112 -6.06 0.02 -13.42
C THR A 112 -6.15 -0.34 -11.94
N VAL A 113 -6.00 0.65 -11.05
CA VAL A 113 -6.14 0.46 -9.60
C VAL A 113 -7.55 0.02 -9.26
N ARG A 114 -8.58 0.74 -9.77
CA ARG A 114 -9.99 0.39 -9.50
C ARG A 114 -10.31 -1.04 -9.93
N GLN A 115 -9.93 -1.42 -11.15
CA GLN A 115 -10.14 -2.78 -11.67
C GLN A 115 -9.43 -3.84 -10.82
N ALA A 116 -8.20 -3.55 -10.37
CA ALA A 116 -7.44 -4.49 -9.56
C ALA A 116 -8.10 -4.76 -8.20
N ILE A 117 -8.59 -3.71 -7.51
CA ILE A 117 -9.15 -3.85 -6.16
C ILE A 117 -10.65 -4.16 -6.14
N MET A 118 -11.34 -4.01 -7.26
CA MET A 118 -12.77 -4.30 -7.39
C MET A 118 -13.10 -5.74 -6.96
N GLY A 119 -14.22 -5.92 -6.27
CA GLY A 119 -14.67 -7.23 -5.78
C GLY A 119 -13.80 -7.81 -4.67
N SER A 120 -12.95 -7.02 -4.02
CA SER A 120 -12.21 -7.46 -2.84
C SER A 120 -13.13 -7.49 -1.61
N ASP A 121 -12.99 -8.53 -0.77
CA ASP A 121 -13.73 -8.64 0.49
C ASP A 121 -13.27 -7.64 1.54
N LEU A 122 -11.97 -7.31 1.51
CA LEU A 122 -11.32 -6.32 2.36
C LEU A 122 -10.39 -5.44 1.51
N VAL A 123 -10.49 -4.14 1.68
CA VAL A 123 -9.58 -3.17 1.04
C VAL A 123 -8.93 -2.30 2.11
N LEU A 124 -7.60 -2.33 2.16
CA LEU A 124 -6.81 -1.29 2.82
C LEU A 124 -6.56 -0.21 1.76
N LEU A 125 -7.17 0.96 1.94
CA LEU A 125 -7.04 2.10 1.03
C LEU A 125 -6.43 3.28 1.75
N GLU A 126 -5.55 3.98 1.05
CA GLU A 126 -4.96 5.21 1.55
C GLU A 126 -6.02 6.27 1.86
N SER A 127 -5.89 6.90 3.04
CA SER A 127 -6.63 8.09 3.46
C SER A 127 -5.63 9.04 4.12
N ASN A 128 -4.74 9.61 3.29
CA ASN A 128 -3.51 10.22 3.80
C ASN A 128 -3.77 11.52 4.55
N HIS A 129 -4.50 12.46 3.96
CA HIS A 129 -4.60 13.80 4.53
C HIS A 129 -6.00 14.41 4.44
N ASP A 130 -6.30 15.25 5.40
CA ASP A 130 -7.34 16.25 5.30
C ASP A 130 -6.79 17.47 4.53
N ILE A 131 -7.52 17.93 3.52
CA ILE A 131 -7.08 19.00 2.61
C ILE A 131 -6.84 20.32 3.36
N GLU A 132 -7.70 20.67 4.32
CA GLU A 132 -7.59 21.91 5.06
C GLU A 132 -6.45 21.86 6.10
N MET A 133 -6.27 20.72 6.77
CA MET A 133 -5.12 20.52 7.63
C MET A 133 -3.81 20.61 6.84
N LEU A 134 -3.72 19.99 5.67
CA LEU A 134 -2.53 20.06 4.82
C LEU A 134 -2.24 21.49 4.38
N LYS A 135 -3.26 22.24 3.92
CA LYS A 135 -3.10 23.65 3.49
C LYS A 135 -2.59 24.53 4.62
N LYS A 136 -3.14 24.38 5.83
CA LYS A 136 -2.83 25.18 7.02
C LYS A 136 -1.64 24.65 7.82
N GLY A 137 -1.28 23.40 7.60
CA GLY A 137 -0.24 22.68 8.35
C GLY A 137 1.18 23.21 8.13
N PRO A 138 2.15 22.70 8.88
CA PRO A 138 3.52 23.23 8.93
C PRO A 138 4.40 22.88 7.73
N TYR A 139 3.92 22.06 6.82
CA TYR A 139 4.73 21.61 5.68
C TYR A 139 5.07 22.75 4.71
N PRO A 140 6.31 22.76 4.16
CA PRO A 140 6.70 23.74 3.16
C PRO A 140 5.82 23.68 1.91
N PRO A 141 5.59 24.82 1.21
CA PRO A 141 4.74 24.85 0.02
C PRO A 141 5.09 23.80 -1.06
N PRO A 142 6.36 23.54 -1.40
CA PRO A 142 6.70 22.51 -2.39
C PRO A 142 6.23 21.10 -1.98
N LEU A 143 6.32 20.76 -0.69
CA LEU A 143 5.88 19.47 -0.18
C LEU A 143 4.35 19.36 -0.23
N LYS A 144 3.61 20.44 0.07
CA LYS A 144 2.15 20.45 -0.06
C LYS A 144 1.72 20.23 -1.50
N VAL A 145 2.38 20.88 -2.46
CA VAL A 145 2.12 20.69 -3.90
C VAL A 145 2.39 19.24 -4.30
N ARG A 146 3.51 18.65 -3.86
CA ARG A 146 3.84 17.25 -4.11
C ARG A 146 2.76 16.31 -3.57
N ILE A 147 2.33 16.48 -2.32
CA ILE A 147 1.31 15.65 -1.67
C ILE A 147 -0.02 15.71 -2.43
N LEU A 148 -0.41 16.90 -2.91
CA LEU A 148 -1.67 17.14 -3.65
C LEU A 148 -1.60 16.74 -5.13
N SER A 149 -0.45 16.34 -5.64
CA SER A 149 -0.30 15.96 -7.06
C SER A 149 -0.81 14.56 -7.35
N ASP A 150 -1.01 14.26 -8.63
CA ASP A 150 -1.40 12.91 -9.09
C ASP A 150 -0.38 11.80 -8.73
N LYS A 151 0.84 12.19 -8.34
CA LYS A 151 1.88 11.30 -7.85
C LYS A 151 2.12 11.42 -6.33
N GLY A 152 1.25 12.15 -5.64
CA GLY A 152 1.30 12.33 -4.20
C GLY A 152 0.52 11.27 -3.44
N HIS A 153 -0.50 11.71 -2.69
CA HIS A 153 -1.29 10.86 -1.81
C HIS A 153 -2.78 11.18 -1.87
N LEU A 154 -3.64 10.17 -1.66
CA LEU A 154 -5.09 10.37 -1.62
C LEU A 154 -5.50 11.19 -0.39
N SER A 155 -6.33 12.20 -0.62
CA SER A 155 -7.03 12.88 0.48
C SER A 155 -8.16 12.03 1.05
N ASN A 156 -8.61 12.36 2.26
CA ASN A 156 -9.78 11.73 2.89
C ASN A 156 -11.02 11.78 1.97
N ASN A 157 -11.22 12.88 1.24
CA ASN A 157 -12.36 13.06 0.35
C ASN A 157 -12.32 12.11 -0.86
N ILE A 158 -11.17 11.97 -1.49
CA ILE A 158 -11.00 11.05 -2.63
C ILE A 158 -11.16 9.61 -2.15
N CYS A 159 -10.49 9.25 -1.05
CA CYS A 159 -10.66 7.94 -0.43
C CYS A 159 -12.15 7.63 -0.17
N ALA A 160 -12.86 8.53 0.49
CA ALA A 160 -14.27 8.37 0.83
C ALA A 160 -15.17 8.14 -0.41
N ALA A 161 -14.93 8.87 -1.50
CA ALA A 161 -15.66 8.67 -2.76
C ALA A 161 -15.42 7.27 -3.36
N GLU A 162 -14.16 6.80 -3.33
CA GLU A 162 -13.81 5.46 -3.81
C GLU A 162 -14.40 4.35 -2.94
N LEU A 163 -14.47 4.52 -1.60
CA LEU A 163 -15.12 3.54 -0.71
C LEU A 163 -16.59 3.31 -1.10
N LYS A 164 -17.32 4.37 -1.47
CA LYS A 164 -18.71 4.25 -1.92
C LYS A 164 -18.81 3.38 -3.18
N THR A 165 -17.94 3.63 -4.15
CA THR A 165 -17.87 2.85 -5.39
C THR A 165 -17.55 1.36 -5.09
N LEU A 166 -16.59 1.11 -4.22
CA LEU A 166 -16.19 -0.25 -3.83
C LEU A 166 -17.31 -0.99 -3.07
N LEU A 167 -18.01 -0.29 -2.18
CA LEU A 167 -19.17 -0.85 -1.45
C LEU A 167 -20.28 -1.28 -2.42
N GLN A 168 -20.61 -0.45 -3.40
CA GLN A 168 -21.60 -0.74 -4.43
C GLN A 168 -21.21 -1.96 -5.30
N ASN A 169 -19.91 -2.27 -5.37
CA ASN A 169 -19.36 -3.40 -6.10
C ASN A 169 -18.95 -4.57 -5.21
N GLY A 170 -19.52 -4.65 -3.99
CA GLY A 170 -19.48 -5.84 -3.15
C GLY A 170 -18.41 -5.86 -2.04
N THR A 171 -17.53 -4.88 -1.96
CA THR A 171 -16.56 -4.78 -0.85
C THR A 171 -17.29 -4.48 0.46
N LYS A 172 -17.01 -5.25 1.50
CA LYS A 172 -17.73 -5.15 2.79
C LYS A 172 -16.88 -4.59 3.93
N ARG A 173 -15.55 -4.60 3.79
CA ARG A 173 -14.62 -4.21 4.85
C ARG A 173 -13.57 -3.25 4.30
N PHE A 174 -13.31 -2.19 5.06
CA PHE A 174 -12.32 -1.19 4.70
C PHE A 174 -11.40 -0.90 5.88
N ILE A 175 -10.13 -0.73 5.56
CA ILE A 175 -9.13 -0.20 6.49
C ILE A 175 -8.63 1.11 5.87
N LEU A 176 -8.78 2.22 6.57
CA LEU A 176 -8.18 3.49 6.19
C LEU A 176 -6.72 3.47 6.63
N GLY A 177 -5.82 3.46 5.66
CA GLY A 177 -4.39 3.32 5.91
C GLY A 177 -3.59 4.56 5.54
N HIS A 178 -2.30 4.53 5.87
CA HIS A 178 -1.31 5.54 5.48
C HIS A 178 -1.70 6.97 5.84
N LEU A 179 -2.23 7.16 7.06
CA LEU A 179 -2.66 8.45 7.57
C LEU A 179 -1.45 9.32 7.93
N SER A 180 -1.42 10.55 7.42
CA SER A 180 -0.40 11.55 7.78
C SER A 180 -0.49 11.90 9.26
N GLN A 181 0.64 11.82 9.96
CA GLN A 181 0.71 12.19 11.38
C GLN A 181 0.47 13.68 11.64
N HIS A 182 0.72 14.55 10.65
CA HIS A 182 0.64 16.00 10.78
C HIS A 182 -0.59 16.61 10.10
N ASN A 183 -1.13 15.94 9.09
CA ASN A 183 -2.18 16.50 8.25
C ASN A 183 -3.45 15.64 8.23
N ASN A 184 -3.61 14.76 9.24
CA ASN A 184 -4.80 13.94 9.40
C ASN A 184 -5.00 13.53 10.86
N THR A 185 -6.17 13.00 11.15
CA THR A 185 -6.45 12.23 12.37
C THR A 185 -7.33 11.03 12.04
N PRO A 186 -7.25 9.92 12.79
CA PRO A 186 -8.14 8.78 12.59
C PRO A 186 -9.63 9.15 12.63
N LEU A 187 -9.98 10.13 13.46
CA LEU A 187 -11.36 10.61 13.58
C LEU A 187 -11.82 11.32 12.30
N LEU A 188 -11.01 12.22 11.73
CA LEU A 188 -11.35 12.93 10.50
C LEU A 188 -11.47 11.97 9.32
N ALA A 189 -10.50 11.08 9.14
CA ALA A 189 -10.53 10.07 8.09
C ALA A 189 -11.79 9.19 8.19
N LYS A 190 -12.09 8.68 9.40
CA LYS A 190 -13.29 7.87 9.66
C LYS A 190 -14.58 8.65 9.42
N SER A 191 -14.67 9.90 9.89
CA SER A 191 -15.87 10.73 9.71
C SER A 191 -16.14 10.99 8.23
N CYS A 192 -15.11 11.34 7.44
CA CYS A 192 -15.21 11.54 6.00
C CYS A 192 -15.70 10.26 5.29
N ALA A 193 -15.10 9.13 5.59
CA ALA A 193 -15.49 7.83 5.04
C ALA A 193 -16.94 7.49 5.39
N THR A 194 -17.34 7.62 6.66
CA THR A 194 -18.71 7.30 7.11
C THR A 194 -19.76 8.19 6.44
N ALA A 195 -19.49 9.49 6.32
CA ALA A 195 -20.41 10.42 5.66
C ALA A 195 -20.66 10.09 4.19
N SER A 196 -19.69 9.50 3.49
CA SER A 196 -19.84 9.10 2.09
C SER A 196 -20.60 7.78 1.90
N LEU A 197 -20.65 6.95 2.95
CA LEU A 197 -21.31 5.62 2.90
C LEU A 197 -22.76 5.65 3.34
N MET A 198 -23.23 6.77 3.90
CA MET A 198 -24.63 7.04 4.22
C MET A 198 -25.36 7.56 2.99
#